data_019caafea56c8726464ab6e2d3844c7e
#
_entry.id   019caafea56c8726464ab6e2d3844c7e
#
_cell.length_a   1.000
_cell.length_b   1.000
_cell.length_c   1.000
_cell.angle_alpha   90.00
_cell.angle_beta   90.00
_cell.angle_gamma   90.00
#
_symmetry.space_group_name_H-M   'P 1'
#
loop_
_entity.id
_entity.type
_entity.pdbx_description
1 polymer ?
#
loop_
_entity_poly.entity_id
_entity_poly.type
_entity_poly.pdbx_seq_one_letter_code
_entity_poly.pdbx_strand_id
1 'polypeptide(L)'
;MDVNFEYYKIFYYVARYKNFTKAAQALGSSQPNVTRAMNCLEQQINSTLFVRNNRGIQLTPEGEKLYIRVTAAMTQLMAAEEELADSASLSHGSISIGASETALNIFLLDKLKAFHMVNPGIRLKIYNHSTPEAVDAVKNGLVDFAVVSSPVYADSSLKTVVLHSFQEILVGGTTFTALGSQELSIRELTDYPLICLGRETMTFRFYKDLFMSHGVELEPDTEVATTDQILPLCLLYTSPSPRD
;
A
#
# COMPACT_ATOMS: atom_id res chain seq x y z
N MET A 1 -32.03 -5.44 7.05
CA MET A 1 -31.17 -5.52 8.25
C MET A 1 -31.17 -4.14 8.90
N ASP A 2 -31.65 -4.05 10.13
CA ASP A 2 -31.71 -2.76 10.85
C ASP A 2 -30.59 -2.70 11.89
N VAL A 3 -29.33 -2.78 11.41
CA VAL A 3 -28.17 -2.60 12.27
C VAL A 3 -28.01 -1.10 12.54
N ASN A 4 -27.89 -0.72 13.82
CA ASN A 4 -27.64 0.66 14.19
C ASN A 4 -26.28 1.11 13.62
N PHE A 5 -26.28 2.19 12.84
CA PHE A 5 -25.10 2.76 12.20
C PHE A 5 -23.98 3.09 13.20
N GLU A 6 -24.31 3.50 14.40
CA GLU A 6 -23.33 3.77 15.47
C GLU A 6 -22.48 2.55 15.82
N TYR A 7 -23.00 1.32 15.65
CA TYR A 7 -22.21 0.10 15.89
C TYR A 7 -21.10 -0.08 14.86
N TYR A 8 -21.30 0.33 13.60
CA TYR A 8 -20.25 0.32 12.58
C TYR A 8 -19.16 1.34 12.87
N LYS A 9 -19.53 2.53 13.36
CA LYS A 9 -18.58 3.53 13.81
C LYS A 9 -17.74 3.00 14.98
N ILE A 10 -18.35 2.42 15.97
CA ILE A 10 -17.65 1.82 17.12
C ILE A 10 -16.74 0.67 16.65
N PHE A 11 -17.23 -0.18 15.76
CA PHE A 11 -16.44 -1.27 15.15
C PHE A 11 -15.18 -0.73 14.44
N TYR A 12 -15.30 0.33 13.65
CA TYR A 12 -14.18 0.99 13.00
C TYR A 12 -13.09 1.37 14.00
N TYR A 13 -13.45 2.02 15.10
CA TYR A 13 -12.48 2.44 16.10
C TYR A 13 -11.86 1.25 16.84
N VAL A 14 -12.63 0.23 17.20
CA VAL A 14 -12.10 -0.97 17.87
C VAL A 14 -11.12 -1.72 16.97
N ALA A 15 -11.45 -1.88 15.70
CA ALA A 15 -10.58 -2.52 14.71
C ALA A 15 -9.29 -1.72 14.48
N ARG A 16 -9.40 -0.40 14.34
CA ARG A 16 -8.26 0.52 14.12
C ARG A 16 -7.27 0.51 15.29
N TYR A 17 -7.77 0.58 16.53
CA TYR A 17 -6.91 0.64 17.71
C TYR A 17 -6.51 -0.76 18.24
N LYS A 18 -7.14 -1.83 17.76
CA LYS A 18 -7.00 -3.20 18.25
C LYS A 18 -7.10 -3.29 19.77
N ASN A 19 -7.91 -2.40 20.37
CA ASN A 19 -8.03 -2.23 21.82
C ASN A 19 -9.35 -1.54 22.19
N PHE A 20 -10.20 -2.21 22.97
CA PHE A 20 -11.50 -1.67 23.39
C PHE A 20 -11.40 -0.42 24.25
N THR A 21 -10.42 -0.36 25.16
CA THR A 21 -10.23 0.81 26.03
C THR A 21 -9.79 2.04 25.25
N LYS A 22 -8.81 1.89 24.32
CA LYS A 22 -8.36 2.99 23.46
C LYS A 22 -9.47 3.47 22.54
N ALA A 23 -10.26 2.54 21.99
CA ALA A 23 -11.42 2.88 21.17
C ALA A 23 -12.48 3.65 21.98
N ALA A 24 -12.76 3.22 23.21
CA ALA A 24 -13.69 3.91 24.11
C ALA A 24 -13.23 5.35 24.43
N GLN A 25 -11.95 5.53 24.72
CA GLN A 25 -11.37 6.86 24.94
C GLN A 25 -11.52 7.76 23.70
N ALA A 26 -11.21 7.24 22.51
CA ALA A 26 -11.32 7.99 21.25
C ALA A 26 -12.78 8.37 20.93
N LEU A 27 -13.75 7.55 21.38
CA LEU A 27 -15.18 7.78 21.19
C LEU A 27 -15.84 8.62 22.32
N GLY A 28 -15.09 9.00 23.34
CA GLY A 28 -15.65 9.66 24.52
C GLY A 28 -16.67 8.79 25.28
N SER A 29 -16.49 7.45 25.23
CA SER A 29 -17.41 6.47 25.79
C SER A 29 -16.73 5.57 26.84
N SER A 30 -17.50 4.69 27.48
CA SER A 30 -16.94 3.71 28.41
C SER A 30 -16.64 2.38 27.69
N GLN A 31 -15.62 1.67 28.15
CA GLN A 31 -15.25 0.36 27.59
C GLN A 31 -16.39 -0.67 27.67
N PRO A 32 -17.22 -0.74 28.75
CA PRO A 32 -18.39 -1.62 28.78
C PRO A 32 -19.41 -1.32 27.68
N ASN A 33 -19.65 -0.02 27.36
CA ASN A 33 -20.56 0.36 26.30
C ASN A 33 -20.04 -0.06 24.93
N VAL A 34 -18.74 0.13 24.68
CA VAL A 34 -18.09 -0.32 23.45
C VAL A 34 -18.17 -1.84 23.30
N THR A 35 -17.93 -2.58 24.38
CA THR A 35 -18.04 -4.04 24.37
C THR A 35 -19.47 -4.48 24.08
N ARG A 36 -20.48 -3.87 24.72
CA ARG A 36 -21.89 -4.17 24.46
C ARG A 36 -22.26 -3.91 22.99
N ALA A 37 -21.83 -2.76 22.44
CA ALA A 37 -22.11 -2.42 21.07
C ALA A 37 -21.53 -3.45 20.08
N MET A 38 -20.31 -3.93 20.33
CA MET A 38 -19.69 -4.96 19.48
C MET A 38 -20.43 -6.30 19.58
N ASN A 39 -20.80 -6.73 20.79
CA ASN A 39 -21.59 -7.95 20.96
C ASN A 39 -22.95 -7.84 20.24
N CYS A 40 -23.61 -6.67 20.31
CA CYS A 40 -24.86 -6.43 19.59
C CYS A 40 -24.65 -6.45 18.07
N LEU A 41 -23.58 -5.86 17.56
CA LEU A 41 -23.25 -5.90 16.13
C LEU A 41 -23.05 -7.34 15.66
N GLU A 42 -22.21 -8.12 16.36
CA GLU A 42 -21.93 -9.50 16.01
C GLU A 42 -23.21 -10.37 16.02
N GLN A 43 -24.09 -10.16 17.00
CA GLN A 43 -25.40 -10.82 17.05
C GLN A 43 -26.30 -10.41 15.87
N GLN A 44 -26.40 -9.12 15.57
CA GLN A 44 -27.29 -8.62 14.51
C GLN A 44 -26.85 -9.07 13.11
N ILE A 45 -25.54 -9.17 12.87
CA ILE A 45 -25.01 -9.65 11.58
C ILE A 45 -24.78 -11.17 11.59
N ASN A 46 -25.01 -11.84 12.72
CA ASN A 46 -24.77 -13.27 12.93
C ASN A 46 -23.36 -13.71 12.53
N SER A 47 -22.36 -12.95 12.97
CA SER A 47 -20.97 -13.21 12.61
C SER A 47 -20.03 -12.69 13.70
N THR A 48 -19.03 -13.49 14.07
CA THR A 48 -17.97 -13.08 15.00
C THR A 48 -16.94 -12.23 14.25
N LEU A 49 -16.67 -11.04 14.74
CA LEU A 49 -15.77 -10.08 14.10
C LEU A 49 -14.41 -10.00 14.77
N PHE A 50 -14.34 -10.37 16.06
CA PHE A 50 -13.13 -10.28 16.86
C PHE A 50 -12.80 -11.59 17.56
N VAL A 51 -11.52 -11.92 17.62
CA VAL A 51 -10.96 -12.95 18.50
C VAL A 51 -10.06 -12.30 19.54
N ARG A 52 -10.17 -12.78 20.79
CA ARG A 52 -9.28 -12.36 21.88
C ARG A 52 -8.20 -13.41 22.06
N ASN A 53 -6.97 -12.97 22.09
CA ASN A 53 -5.82 -13.81 22.40
C ASN A 53 -4.93 -13.12 23.45
N ASN A 54 -3.89 -13.81 23.91
CA ASN A 54 -2.96 -13.30 24.93
C ASN A 54 -2.18 -12.06 24.49
N ARG A 55 -2.26 -11.68 23.19
CA ARG A 55 -1.61 -10.49 22.62
C ARG A 55 -2.58 -9.34 22.34
N GLY A 56 -3.86 -9.49 22.70
CA GLY A 56 -4.90 -8.48 22.51
C GLY A 56 -6.07 -8.94 21.64
N ILE A 57 -6.57 -8.05 20.81
CA ILE A 57 -7.72 -8.28 19.93
C ILE A 57 -7.26 -8.34 18.50
N GLN A 58 -7.76 -9.31 17.76
CA GLN A 58 -7.55 -9.45 16.31
C GLN A 58 -8.90 -9.58 15.61
N LEU A 59 -8.96 -9.15 14.36
CA LEU A 59 -10.13 -9.38 13.52
C LEU A 59 -10.17 -10.85 13.07
N THR A 60 -11.38 -11.37 12.92
CA THR A 60 -11.62 -12.60 12.17
C THR A 60 -11.55 -12.32 10.67
N PRO A 61 -11.50 -13.33 9.78
CA PRO A 61 -11.62 -13.12 8.33
C PRO A 61 -12.90 -12.34 7.95
N GLU A 62 -14.01 -12.58 8.64
CA GLU A 62 -15.27 -11.85 8.48
C GLU A 62 -15.13 -10.40 8.97
N GLY A 63 -14.45 -10.21 10.10
CA GLY A 63 -14.13 -8.90 10.66
C GLY A 63 -13.25 -8.07 9.70
N GLU A 64 -12.26 -8.68 9.07
CA GLU A 64 -11.41 -7.99 8.08
C GLU A 64 -12.21 -7.55 6.85
N LYS A 65 -13.06 -8.44 6.32
CA LYS A 65 -13.95 -8.10 5.19
C LYS A 65 -14.87 -6.92 5.53
N LEU A 66 -15.46 -6.94 6.72
CA LEU A 66 -16.32 -5.86 7.19
C LEU A 66 -15.50 -4.58 7.41
N TYR A 67 -14.30 -4.70 7.99
CA TYR A 67 -13.44 -3.55 8.28
C TYR A 67 -13.05 -2.76 7.02
N ILE A 68 -12.72 -3.43 5.93
CA ILE A 68 -12.44 -2.78 4.63
C ILE A 68 -13.64 -1.93 4.20
N ARG A 69 -14.86 -2.48 4.26
CA ARG A 69 -16.08 -1.77 3.81
C ARG A 69 -16.46 -0.63 4.74
N VAL A 70 -16.39 -0.86 6.04
CA VAL A 70 -16.69 0.17 7.05
C VAL A 70 -15.65 1.29 7.00
N THR A 71 -14.37 0.97 6.80
CA THR A 71 -13.32 2.00 6.64
C THR A 71 -13.60 2.88 5.43
N ALA A 72 -13.96 2.31 4.29
CA ALA A 72 -14.33 3.07 3.10
C ALA A 72 -15.52 4.03 3.37
N ALA A 73 -16.58 3.52 3.98
CA ALA A 73 -17.76 4.33 4.34
C ALA A 73 -17.41 5.46 5.31
N MET A 74 -16.63 5.17 6.37
CA MET A 74 -16.18 6.17 7.34
C MET A 74 -15.28 7.23 6.73
N THR A 75 -14.38 6.85 5.80
CA THR A 75 -13.52 7.79 5.07
C THR A 75 -14.35 8.77 4.25
N GLN A 76 -15.36 8.29 3.54
CA GLN A 76 -16.25 9.15 2.74
C GLN A 76 -17.10 10.09 3.60
N LEU A 77 -17.62 9.61 4.73
CA LEU A 77 -18.39 10.45 5.65
C LEU A 77 -17.51 11.55 6.29
N MET A 78 -16.30 11.19 6.72
CA MET A 78 -15.35 12.18 7.28
C MET A 78 -14.92 13.20 6.24
N ALA A 79 -14.71 12.79 4.98
CA ALA A 79 -14.39 13.69 3.89
C ALA A 79 -15.55 14.68 3.63
N ALA A 80 -16.79 14.20 3.60
CA ALA A 80 -17.95 15.04 3.44
C ALA A 80 -18.13 16.04 4.61
N GLU A 81 -17.87 15.62 5.85
CA GLU A 81 -17.87 16.50 7.02
C GLU A 81 -16.78 17.58 6.93
N GLU A 82 -15.56 17.21 6.49
CA GLU A 82 -14.46 18.16 6.22
C GLU A 82 -14.86 19.17 5.13
N GLU A 83 -15.44 18.70 4.01
CA GLU A 83 -15.91 19.59 2.93
C GLU A 83 -16.97 20.60 3.39
N LEU A 84 -17.92 20.16 4.21
CA LEU A 84 -18.95 21.03 4.76
C LEU A 84 -18.39 22.03 5.79
N ALA A 85 -17.41 21.62 6.58
CA ALA A 85 -16.76 22.52 7.55
C ALA A 85 -15.89 23.56 6.84
N ASP A 86 -15.29 23.20 5.70
CA ASP A 86 -14.41 24.08 4.90
C ASP A 86 -15.15 24.91 3.85
N SER A 87 -16.48 24.74 3.71
CA SER A 87 -17.28 25.49 2.71
C SER A 87 -17.26 27.02 2.89
N ALA A 88 -16.55 27.55 3.89
CA ALA A 88 -16.28 28.98 4.04
C ALA A 88 -15.07 29.48 3.21
N SER A 89 -14.22 28.59 2.65
CA SER A 89 -13.15 29.00 1.73
C SER A 89 -12.78 27.84 0.80
N LEU A 90 -12.86 28.06 -0.51
CA LEU A 90 -12.41 27.15 -1.60
C LEU A 90 -10.91 26.82 -1.57
N SER A 91 -10.18 27.22 -0.52
CA SER A 91 -8.73 27.09 -0.38
C SER A 91 -8.29 25.95 0.53
N HIS A 92 -9.21 25.16 1.10
CA HIS A 92 -8.89 24.08 2.02
C HIS A 92 -9.58 22.79 1.55
N GLY A 93 -8.91 21.67 1.74
CA GLY A 93 -9.40 20.35 1.37
C GLY A 93 -8.35 19.28 1.63
N SER A 94 -8.67 18.03 1.38
CA SER A 94 -7.70 16.94 1.46
C SER A 94 -7.76 16.06 0.23
N ILE A 95 -6.60 15.60 -0.24
CA ILE A 95 -6.46 14.63 -1.32
C ILE A 95 -5.73 13.42 -0.75
N SER A 96 -6.32 12.24 -0.92
CA SER A 96 -5.75 10.95 -0.51
C SER A 96 -5.27 10.19 -1.73
N ILE A 97 -3.99 9.81 -1.72
CA ILE A 97 -3.30 9.23 -2.87
C ILE A 97 -2.69 7.90 -2.47
N GLY A 98 -3.05 6.82 -3.18
CA GLY A 98 -2.32 5.56 -3.14
C GLY A 98 -1.13 5.62 -4.12
N ALA A 99 0.06 5.21 -3.71
CA ALA A 99 1.19 5.21 -4.62
C ALA A 99 2.06 3.97 -4.43
N SER A 100 2.52 3.36 -5.53
CA SER A 100 3.64 2.43 -5.43
C SER A 100 4.93 3.21 -5.19
N GLU A 101 5.89 2.61 -4.48
CA GLU A 101 7.16 3.26 -4.16
C GLU A 101 7.88 3.78 -5.41
N THR A 102 7.95 2.98 -6.46
CA THR A 102 8.55 3.38 -7.75
C THR A 102 7.84 4.59 -8.35
N ALA A 103 6.50 4.56 -8.43
CA ALA A 103 5.73 5.66 -9.00
C ALA A 103 5.82 6.94 -8.15
N LEU A 104 5.87 6.78 -6.83
CA LEU A 104 6.07 7.90 -5.91
C LEU A 104 7.42 8.59 -6.19
N ASN A 105 8.51 7.83 -6.20
CA ASN A 105 9.86 8.37 -6.29
C ASN A 105 10.19 8.92 -7.69
N ILE A 106 9.78 8.21 -8.75
CA ILE A 106 10.16 8.60 -10.14
C ILE A 106 9.28 9.73 -10.67
N PHE A 107 8.01 9.78 -10.29
CA PHE A 107 7.05 10.68 -10.94
C PHE A 107 6.33 11.62 -9.98
N LEU A 108 5.79 11.08 -8.88
CA LEU A 108 4.77 11.79 -8.10
C LEU A 108 5.38 12.89 -7.21
N LEU A 109 6.56 12.70 -6.62
CA LEU A 109 7.16 13.64 -5.68
C LEU A 109 7.30 15.06 -6.25
N ASP A 110 7.83 15.19 -7.47
CA ASP A 110 7.98 16.49 -8.11
C ASP A 110 6.64 17.17 -8.43
N LYS A 111 5.64 16.38 -8.80
CA LYS A 111 4.28 16.87 -9.07
C LYS A 111 3.59 17.32 -7.80
N LEU A 112 3.74 16.57 -6.70
CA LEU A 112 3.20 16.94 -5.38
C LEU A 112 3.85 18.22 -4.86
N LYS A 113 5.16 18.38 -5.02
CA LYS A 113 5.88 19.61 -4.65
C LYS A 113 5.31 20.80 -5.42
N ALA A 114 5.20 20.70 -6.74
CA ALA A 114 4.66 21.76 -7.58
C ALA A 114 3.20 22.10 -7.21
N PHE A 115 2.38 21.08 -6.98
CA PHE A 115 0.99 21.22 -6.57
C PHE A 115 0.85 21.93 -5.22
N HIS A 116 1.63 21.53 -4.22
CA HIS A 116 1.59 22.11 -2.88
C HIS A 116 2.03 23.58 -2.86
N MET A 117 3.00 23.94 -3.72
CA MET A 117 3.42 25.36 -3.87
C MET A 117 2.27 26.25 -4.36
N VAL A 118 1.40 25.76 -5.21
CA VAL A 118 0.27 26.50 -5.77
C VAL A 118 -0.96 26.43 -4.85
N ASN A 119 -1.12 25.31 -4.13
CA ASN A 119 -2.27 25.01 -3.31
C ASN A 119 -1.88 24.65 -1.86
N PRO A 120 -1.28 25.60 -1.10
CA PRO A 120 -0.71 25.30 0.23
C PRO A 120 -1.79 24.96 1.29
N GLY A 121 -3.04 25.31 1.05
CA GLY A 121 -4.17 24.97 1.91
C GLY A 121 -4.69 23.54 1.74
N ILE A 122 -4.29 22.83 0.68
CA ILE A 122 -4.75 21.46 0.44
C ILE A 122 -3.85 20.47 1.18
N ARG A 123 -4.46 19.63 2.02
CA ARG A 123 -3.78 18.57 2.75
C ARG A 123 -3.58 17.34 1.85
N LEU A 124 -2.35 16.88 1.71
CA LEU A 124 -2.03 15.67 0.97
C LEU A 124 -1.84 14.49 1.94
N LYS A 125 -2.58 13.41 1.70
CA LYS A 125 -2.45 12.13 2.42
C LYS A 125 -1.90 11.10 1.43
N ILE A 126 -0.67 10.65 1.62
CA ILE A 126 0.00 9.71 0.71
C ILE A 126 0.14 8.38 1.42
N TYR A 127 -0.33 7.32 0.77
CA TYR A 127 -0.27 5.96 1.27
C TYR A 127 0.63 5.13 0.35
N ASN A 128 1.68 4.54 0.94
CA ASN A 128 2.53 3.60 0.20
C ASN A 128 1.83 2.24 0.15
N HIS A 129 1.60 1.75 -1.06
CA HIS A 129 0.93 0.49 -1.35
C HIS A 129 1.65 -0.24 -2.47
N SER A 130 1.60 -1.56 -2.47
CA SER A 130 1.86 -2.31 -3.70
C SER A 130 0.83 -1.95 -4.77
N THR A 131 1.16 -2.19 -6.05
CA THR A 131 0.21 -1.89 -7.15
C THR A 131 -1.18 -2.52 -6.95
N PRO A 132 -1.32 -3.82 -6.57
CA PRO A 132 -2.63 -4.40 -6.29
C PRO A 132 -3.37 -3.73 -5.12
N GLU A 133 -2.68 -3.45 -4.02
CA GLU A 133 -3.28 -2.78 -2.86
C GLU A 133 -3.75 -1.37 -3.18
N ALA A 134 -2.97 -0.61 -3.98
CA ALA A 134 -3.36 0.73 -4.41
C ALA A 134 -4.60 0.70 -5.30
N VAL A 135 -4.71 -0.26 -6.22
CA VAL A 135 -5.90 -0.48 -7.06
C VAL A 135 -7.12 -0.81 -6.19
N ASP A 136 -6.95 -1.71 -5.22
CA ASP A 136 -8.03 -2.06 -4.30
C ASP A 136 -8.42 -0.89 -3.38
N ALA A 137 -7.47 -0.07 -2.96
CA ALA A 137 -7.75 1.13 -2.18
C ALA A 137 -8.63 2.12 -2.95
N VAL A 138 -8.38 2.34 -4.25
CA VAL A 138 -9.25 3.17 -5.10
C VAL A 138 -10.63 2.54 -5.24
N LYS A 139 -10.72 1.24 -5.56
CA LYS A 139 -12.02 0.53 -5.70
C LYS A 139 -12.87 0.61 -4.45
N ASN A 140 -12.24 0.58 -3.29
CA ASN A 140 -12.92 0.63 -2.02
C ASN A 140 -13.14 2.08 -1.49
N GLY A 141 -12.75 3.10 -2.25
CA GLY A 141 -12.90 4.50 -1.86
C GLY A 141 -12.04 4.90 -0.64
N LEU A 142 -10.93 4.18 -0.41
CA LEU A 142 -9.98 4.48 0.66
C LEU A 142 -9.02 5.60 0.28
N VAL A 143 -8.81 5.79 -1.04
CA VAL A 143 -8.05 6.88 -1.64
C VAL A 143 -8.79 7.42 -2.84
N ASP A 144 -8.56 8.69 -3.19
CA ASP A 144 -9.25 9.37 -4.29
C ASP A 144 -8.73 8.89 -5.65
N PHE A 145 -7.43 8.64 -5.73
CA PHE A 145 -6.78 8.01 -6.89
C PHE A 145 -5.49 7.32 -6.48
N ALA A 146 -4.93 6.52 -7.40
CA ALA A 146 -3.64 5.90 -7.21
C ALA A 146 -2.70 6.15 -8.38
N VAL A 147 -1.39 6.25 -8.09
CA VAL A 147 -0.32 6.29 -9.09
C VAL A 147 0.60 5.11 -8.86
N VAL A 148 0.63 4.21 -9.84
CA VAL A 148 1.30 2.92 -9.71
C VAL A 148 2.11 2.58 -10.96
N SER A 149 3.07 1.67 -10.83
CA SER A 149 3.83 1.14 -11.96
C SER A 149 3.09 -0.03 -12.63
N SER A 150 3.22 -0.14 -13.95
CA SER A 150 2.74 -1.30 -14.71
C SER A 150 3.55 -2.57 -14.39
N PRO A 151 2.95 -3.76 -14.59
CA PRO A 151 1.61 -4.03 -15.14
C PRO A 151 0.50 -3.75 -14.13
N VAL A 152 -0.64 -3.23 -14.61
CA VAL A 152 -1.82 -2.95 -13.79
C VAL A 152 -2.98 -3.80 -14.28
N TYR A 153 -3.51 -4.64 -13.42
CA TYR A 153 -4.72 -5.43 -13.68
C TYR A 153 -5.93 -4.72 -13.08
N ALA A 154 -6.32 -3.60 -13.71
CA ALA A 154 -7.54 -2.91 -13.34
C ALA A 154 -8.72 -3.45 -14.14
N ASP A 155 -9.86 -3.61 -13.49
CA ASP A 155 -11.10 -3.93 -14.17
C ASP A 155 -11.77 -2.68 -14.78
N SER A 156 -12.88 -2.88 -15.48
CA SER A 156 -13.62 -1.81 -16.15
C SER A 156 -14.25 -0.76 -15.21
N SER A 157 -14.19 -0.97 -13.89
CA SER A 157 -14.71 -0.02 -12.90
C SER A 157 -13.77 1.17 -12.68
N LEU A 158 -12.51 1.06 -13.11
CA LEU A 158 -11.50 2.10 -12.92
C LEU A 158 -11.02 2.68 -14.26
N LYS A 159 -10.89 3.99 -14.31
CA LYS A 159 -10.25 4.67 -15.44
C LYS A 159 -8.74 4.68 -15.21
N THR A 160 -8.00 4.11 -16.16
CA THR A 160 -6.54 4.08 -16.15
C THR A 160 -5.99 5.06 -17.19
N VAL A 161 -4.97 5.82 -16.81
CA VAL A 161 -4.27 6.78 -17.69
C VAL A 161 -2.78 6.54 -17.56
N VAL A 162 -2.06 6.40 -18.69
CA VAL A 162 -0.59 6.35 -18.70
C VAL A 162 -0.04 7.76 -18.51
N LEU A 163 0.76 7.95 -17.46
CA LEU A 163 1.31 9.25 -17.09
C LEU A 163 2.78 9.43 -17.56
N HIS A 164 3.56 8.36 -17.48
CA HIS A 164 4.99 8.37 -17.78
C HIS A 164 5.46 6.97 -18.16
N SER A 165 6.54 6.89 -18.94
CA SER A 165 7.24 5.63 -19.25
C SER A 165 8.66 5.72 -18.73
N PHE A 166 9.17 4.63 -18.16
CA PHE A 166 10.53 4.52 -17.67
C PHE A 166 11.12 3.16 -18.10
N GLN A 167 12.43 3.04 -18.03
CA GLN A 167 13.14 1.82 -18.33
C GLN A 167 13.78 1.28 -17.05
N GLU A 168 13.77 -0.02 -16.93
CA GLU A 168 14.53 -0.74 -15.91
C GLU A 168 15.93 -0.98 -16.44
N ILE A 169 16.94 -0.87 -15.58
CA ILE A 169 18.33 -1.15 -15.90
C ILE A 169 18.91 -2.13 -14.89
N LEU A 170 19.84 -2.96 -15.34
CA LEU A 170 20.66 -3.76 -14.45
C LEU A 170 21.71 -2.86 -13.78
N VAL A 171 21.84 -3.02 -12.47
CA VAL A 171 22.85 -2.32 -11.68
C VAL A 171 23.74 -3.35 -11.04
N GLY A 172 25.04 -3.23 -11.22
CA GLY A 172 26.05 -4.07 -10.59
C GLY A 172 27.09 -3.22 -9.89
N GLY A 173 27.67 -3.74 -8.83
CA GLY A 173 28.78 -3.08 -8.17
C GLY A 173 30.10 -3.24 -8.93
N THR A 174 31.19 -2.74 -8.34
CA THR A 174 32.51 -2.65 -8.98
C THR A 174 33.09 -3.98 -9.45
N THR A 175 32.75 -5.07 -8.80
CA THR A 175 33.16 -6.44 -9.22
C THR A 175 32.64 -6.81 -10.60
N PHE A 176 31.50 -6.25 -11.02
CA PHE A 176 30.85 -6.51 -12.30
C PHE A 176 31.14 -5.41 -13.36
N THR A 177 32.12 -4.53 -13.13
CA THR A 177 32.45 -3.43 -14.06
C THR A 177 32.71 -3.93 -15.49
N ALA A 178 33.35 -5.09 -15.64
CA ALA A 178 33.62 -5.68 -16.94
C ALA A 178 32.35 -6.04 -17.74
N LEU A 179 31.25 -6.31 -17.06
CA LEU A 179 29.96 -6.63 -17.68
C LEU A 179 29.23 -5.38 -18.17
N GLY A 180 29.50 -4.21 -17.58
CA GLY A 180 28.84 -2.94 -17.95
C GLY A 180 29.09 -2.47 -19.38
N SER A 181 30.08 -3.05 -20.07
CA SER A 181 30.40 -2.78 -21.48
C SER A 181 29.94 -3.90 -22.42
N GLN A 182 29.24 -4.91 -21.93
CA GLN A 182 28.80 -6.08 -22.68
C GLN A 182 27.29 -6.11 -22.80
N GLU A 183 26.80 -6.62 -23.92
CA GLU A 183 25.38 -6.99 -24.04
C GLU A 183 25.21 -8.39 -23.45
N LEU A 184 24.38 -8.51 -22.41
CA LEU A 184 24.07 -9.76 -21.77
C LEU A 184 22.67 -10.22 -22.18
N SER A 185 22.54 -11.48 -22.53
CA SER A 185 21.23 -12.11 -22.69
C SER A 185 20.61 -12.41 -21.31
N ILE A 186 19.29 -12.53 -21.26
CA ILE A 186 18.56 -12.92 -20.03
C ILE A 186 19.08 -14.27 -19.50
N ARG A 187 19.51 -15.20 -20.38
CA ARG A 187 20.05 -16.49 -19.96
C ARG A 187 21.40 -16.36 -19.24
N GLU A 188 22.26 -15.50 -19.71
CA GLU A 188 23.57 -15.27 -19.08
C GLU A 188 23.44 -14.62 -17.71
N LEU A 189 22.33 -13.92 -17.43
CA LEU A 189 22.09 -13.31 -16.13
C LEU A 189 21.90 -14.37 -15.02
N THR A 190 21.49 -15.59 -15.34
CA THR A 190 21.34 -16.67 -14.35
C THR A 190 22.68 -17.20 -13.81
N ASP A 191 23.80 -16.85 -14.46
CA ASP A 191 25.13 -17.21 -13.98
C ASP A 191 25.68 -16.24 -12.90
N TYR A 192 24.92 -15.18 -12.59
CA TYR A 192 25.30 -14.15 -11.65
C TYR A 192 24.32 -14.05 -10.48
N PRO A 193 24.79 -13.69 -9.29
CA PRO A 193 23.90 -13.47 -8.16
C PRO A 193 22.96 -12.29 -8.41
N LEU A 194 21.66 -12.54 -8.31
CA LEU A 194 20.61 -11.57 -8.58
C LEU A 194 19.96 -11.10 -7.27
N ILE A 195 19.76 -9.80 -7.19
CA ILE A 195 18.99 -9.16 -6.12
C ILE A 195 17.68 -8.63 -6.73
N CYS A 196 16.55 -9.09 -6.22
CA CYS A 196 15.23 -8.71 -6.71
C CYS A 196 14.32 -8.24 -5.57
N LEU A 197 13.25 -7.54 -5.92
CA LEU A 197 12.14 -7.31 -5.01
C LEU A 197 11.42 -8.62 -4.67
N GLY A 198 10.73 -8.67 -3.54
CA GLY A 198 10.00 -9.86 -3.07
C GLY A 198 8.95 -10.36 -4.05
N ARG A 199 8.64 -11.64 -3.99
CA ARG A 199 7.77 -12.40 -4.92
C ARG A 199 6.34 -11.89 -4.99
N GLU A 200 5.88 -11.17 -3.96
CA GLU A 200 4.55 -10.54 -3.88
C GLU A 200 4.44 -9.28 -4.73
N THR A 201 5.57 -8.70 -5.16
CA THR A 201 5.58 -7.44 -5.92
C THR A 201 5.23 -7.65 -7.40
N MET A 202 4.64 -6.62 -8.01
CA MET A 202 4.38 -6.65 -9.47
C MET A 202 5.67 -6.60 -10.29
N THR A 203 6.72 -5.95 -9.77
CA THR A 203 8.05 -5.90 -10.40
C THR A 203 8.67 -7.30 -10.48
N PHE A 204 8.60 -8.09 -9.39
CA PHE A 204 9.07 -9.47 -9.44
C PHE A 204 8.29 -10.30 -10.46
N ARG A 205 6.96 -10.17 -10.50
CA ARG A 205 6.12 -10.89 -11.49
C ARG A 205 6.51 -10.52 -12.92
N PHE A 206 6.74 -9.23 -13.17
CA PHE A 206 7.20 -8.76 -14.48
C PHE A 206 8.54 -9.41 -14.87
N TYR A 207 9.53 -9.44 -13.97
CA TYR A 207 10.80 -10.10 -14.25
C TYR A 207 10.67 -11.61 -14.42
N LYS A 208 9.86 -12.25 -13.59
CA LYS A 208 9.59 -13.69 -13.73
C LYS A 208 9.03 -14.01 -15.11
N ASP A 209 8.04 -13.26 -15.58
CA ASP A 209 7.43 -13.43 -16.90
C ASP A 209 8.46 -13.16 -18.01
N LEU A 210 9.32 -12.17 -17.85
CA LEU A 210 10.41 -11.86 -18.78
C LEU A 210 11.40 -13.01 -18.88
N PHE A 211 11.90 -13.57 -17.77
CA PHE A 211 12.82 -14.70 -17.75
C PHE A 211 12.16 -15.94 -18.35
N MET A 212 10.93 -16.26 -17.97
CA MET A 212 10.18 -17.38 -18.53
C MET A 212 9.98 -17.26 -20.03
N SER A 213 9.75 -16.06 -20.56
CA SER A 213 9.63 -15.84 -22.01
C SER A 213 10.92 -16.17 -22.78
N HIS A 214 12.08 -16.15 -22.11
CA HIS A 214 13.39 -16.54 -22.65
C HIS A 214 13.77 -17.98 -22.30
N GLY A 215 12.85 -18.73 -21.68
CA GLY A 215 13.04 -20.16 -21.36
C GLY A 215 13.98 -20.42 -20.19
N VAL A 216 14.08 -19.46 -19.25
CA VAL A 216 14.83 -19.59 -18.00
C VAL A 216 13.94 -19.23 -16.82
N GLU A 217 14.22 -19.77 -15.64
CA GLU A 217 13.54 -19.45 -14.40
C GLU A 217 14.30 -18.36 -13.64
N LEU A 218 13.58 -17.40 -13.08
CA LEU A 218 14.17 -16.37 -12.23
C LEU A 218 14.27 -16.91 -10.80
N GLU A 219 15.48 -17.13 -10.34
CA GLU A 219 15.79 -17.50 -8.95
C GLU A 219 16.76 -16.48 -8.37
N PRO A 220 16.27 -15.45 -7.66
CA PRO A 220 17.15 -14.46 -7.04
C PRO A 220 17.88 -15.05 -5.82
N ASP A 221 19.15 -14.71 -5.67
CA ASP A 221 19.94 -15.03 -4.47
C ASP A 221 19.53 -14.21 -3.25
N THR A 222 18.99 -13.01 -3.50
CA THR A 222 18.53 -12.10 -2.44
C THR A 222 17.21 -11.47 -2.83
N GLU A 223 16.24 -11.55 -1.94
CA GLU A 223 14.96 -10.87 -2.06
C GLU A 223 14.87 -9.73 -1.04
N VAL A 224 14.43 -8.55 -1.49
CA VAL A 224 14.27 -7.35 -0.64
C VAL A 224 12.84 -6.84 -0.68
N ALA A 225 12.43 -6.19 0.41
CA ALA A 225 11.06 -5.69 0.53
C ALA A 225 10.81 -4.40 -0.26
N THR A 226 11.83 -3.54 -0.41
CA THR A 226 11.71 -2.19 -0.98
C THR A 226 12.87 -1.88 -1.93
N THR A 227 12.63 -1.00 -2.89
CA THR A 227 13.60 -0.65 -3.96
C THR A 227 14.85 0.05 -3.40
N ASP A 228 14.71 0.82 -2.35
CA ASP A 228 15.82 1.54 -1.69
C ASP A 228 16.85 0.60 -1.05
N GLN A 229 16.49 -0.66 -0.79
CA GLN A 229 17.39 -1.68 -0.25
C GLN A 229 18.30 -2.29 -1.34
N ILE A 230 17.95 -2.18 -2.62
CA ILE A 230 18.70 -2.83 -3.72
C ILE A 230 20.11 -2.23 -3.85
N LEU A 231 20.23 -0.91 -3.98
CA LEU A 231 21.52 -0.26 -4.19
C LEU A 231 22.53 -0.49 -3.06
N PRO A 232 22.17 -0.34 -1.78
CA PRO A 232 23.07 -0.65 -0.66
C PRO A 232 23.56 -2.10 -0.69
N LEU A 233 22.67 -3.05 -1.01
CA LEU A 233 23.04 -4.47 -1.08
C LEU A 233 23.92 -4.78 -2.29
N CYS A 234 23.65 -4.19 -3.46
CA CYS A 234 24.55 -4.30 -4.61
C CYS A 234 25.97 -3.86 -4.25
N LEU A 235 26.12 -2.77 -3.52
CA LEU A 235 27.42 -2.27 -3.08
C LEU A 235 28.08 -3.19 -2.05
N LEU A 236 27.30 -3.79 -1.15
CA LEU A 236 27.79 -4.67 -0.08
C LEU A 236 28.32 -6.01 -0.65
N TYR A 237 27.59 -6.62 -1.57
CA TYR A 237 27.99 -7.89 -2.20
C TYR A 237 29.14 -7.75 -3.20
N THR A 238 29.51 -6.53 -3.55
CA THR A 238 30.55 -6.22 -4.52
C THR A 238 31.78 -5.55 -3.93
N SER A 239 31.79 -5.31 -2.62
CA SER A 239 33.01 -4.95 -1.90
C SER A 239 33.84 -6.21 -1.70
N PRO A 240 35.18 -6.16 -1.94
CA PRO A 240 36.07 -7.26 -1.57
C PRO A 240 35.87 -7.55 -0.08
N SER A 241 35.74 -8.84 0.25
CA SER A 241 35.65 -9.26 1.65
C SER A 241 36.87 -8.74 2.41
N PRO A 242 36.72 -8.21 3.63
CA PRO A 242 37.88 -7.85 4.45
C PRO A 242 38.81 -9.03 4.81
N ARG A 243 38.54 -10.22 4.24
CA ARG A 243 39.27 -11.47 4.46
C ARG A 243 40.07 -11.97 3.24
N ASP A 244 40.06 -11.23 2.12
CA ASP A 244 40.87 -11.52 0.93
C ASP A 244 42.16 -10.69 0.92
#